data_09fbeeafd50419d71173a11f51d37731
#
_entry.id   09fbeeafd50419d71173a11f51d37731
#
_cell.length_a   1.000
_cell.length_b   1.000
_cell.length_c   1.000
_cell.angle_alpha   90.00
_cell.angle_beta   90.00
_cell.angle_gamma   90.00
#
_symmetry.space_group_name_H-M   'P 1'
#
loop_
_entity.id
_entity.type
_entity.pdbx_description
1 polymer ?
#
loop_
_entity_poly.entity_id
_entity_poly.type
_entity_poly.pdbx_seq_one_letter_code
_entity_poly.pdbx_strand_id
1 'polypeptide(L)'
;IELRRLQVRLTHYIAERLPPLSVDRILIEQVLVNLIKNAAESVQSANRPVGQRWIELQVRPKVVDELPGVEFTVEDNGQGVPPEMLERIYDAFYSTKTEGMGIGLKLCRSIVESHNGRITVENLYNGEASAGCRFSFWIPLKPAPIALKGTTTSVQTAT
;
A
#
# COMPACT_ATOMS: atom_id res chain seq x y z
N ILE A 1 -3.28 13.69 -10.78
CA ILE A 1 -4.64 13.23 -10.41
C ILE A 1 -5.48 14.46 -10.07
N GLU A 2 -6.50 14.70 -10.82
CA GLU A 2 -7.37 15.87 -10.61
C GLU A 2 -8.53 15.55 -9.65
N LEU A 3 -8.22 15.32 -8.37
CA LEU A 3 -9.24 15.04 -7.35
C LEU A 3 -10.28 16.15 -7.22
N ARG A 4 -9.86 17.40 -7.44
CA ARG A 4 -10.79 18.56 -7.45
C ARG A 4 -11.86 18.44 -8.53
N ARG A 5 -11.47 18.01 -9.73
CA ARG A 5 -12.42 17.81 -10.84
C ARG A 5 -13.44 16.70 -10.54
N LEU A 6 -13.01 15.66 -9.82
CA LEU A 6 -13.88 14.57 -9.39
C LEU A 6 -14.65 14.90 -8.13
N GLN A 7 -14.40 16.05 -7.52
CA GLN A 7 -15.00 16.50 -6.26
C GLN A 7 -14.82 15.48 -5.13
N VAL A 8 -13.61 14.96 -5.03
CA VAL A 8 -13.20 14.02 -3.99
C VAL A 8 -12.38 14.75 -2.94
N ARG A 9 -12.78 14.62 -1.69
CA ARG A 9 -12.02 15.15 -0.55
C ARG A 9 -10.91 14.17 -0.18
N LEU A 10 -9.67 14.61 -0.26
CA LEU A 10 -8.51 13.87 0.22
C LEU A 10 -8.09 14.42 1.57
N THR A 11 -8.07 13.55 2.57
CA THR A 11 -7.52 13.85 3.89
C THR A 11 -6.32 12.96 4.16
N HIS A 12 -5.45 13.38 5.06
CA HIS A 12 -4.30 12.58 5.46
C HIS A 12 -4.04 12.67 6.96
N TYR A 13 -3.55 11.58 7.52
CA TYR A 13 -3.04 11.50 8.87
C TYR A 13 -1.66 10.85 8.82
N ILE A 14 -0.66 11.58 9.31
CA ILE A 14 0.71 11.09 9.41
C ILE A 14 1.10 11.13 10.88
N ALA A 15 1.47 9.97 11.45
CA ALA A 15 1.88 9.88 12.84
C ALA A 15 3.08 10.81 13.12
N GLU A 16 3.10 11.46 14.29
CA GLU A 16 4.11 12.46 14.63
C GLU A 16 5.53 11.89 14.72
N ARG A 17 5.65 10.64 15.14
CA ARG A 17 6.94 9.98 15.37
C ARG A 17 7.09 8.76 14.47
N LEU A 18 7.31 8.99 13.19
CA LEU A 18 7.63 7.94 12.26
C LEU A 18 9.15 7.68 12.27
N PRO A 19 9.55 6.41 12.36
CA PRO A 19 10.95 6.07 12.15
C PRO A 19 11.36 6.31 10.69
N PRO A 20 12.62 6.67 10.41
CA PRO A 20 13.08 6.82 9.05
C PRO A 20 13.08 5.47 8.31
N LEU A 21 12.64 5.49 7.05
CA LEU A 21 12.68 4.32 6.16
C LEU A 21 13.82 4.45 5.16
N SER A 22 14.49 3.35 4.88
CA SER A 22 15.42 3.25 3.76
C SER A 22 14.68 2.66 2.56
N VAL A 23 14.21 3.53 1.67
CA VAL A 23 13.38 3.15 0.52
C VAL A 23 13.81 3.93 -0.73
N ASP A 24 13.45 3.41 -1.89
CA ASP A 24 13.45 4.22 -3.11
C ASP A 24 12.23 5.13 -3.08
N ARG A 25 12.47 6.41 -2.83
CA ARG A 25 11.42 7.42 -2.68
C ARG A 25 10.53 7.50 -3.92
N ILE A 26 11.10 7.47 -5.10
CA ILE A 26 10.35 7.60 -6.36
C ILE A 26 9.41 6.41 -6.53
N LEU A 27 9.87 5.20 -6.24
CA LEU A 27 9.06 3.99 -6.35
C LEU A 27 7.92 3.98 -5.32
N ILE A 28 8.18 4.37 -4.08
CA ILE A 28 7.14 4.44 -3.04
C ILE A 28 6.11 5.52 -3.37
N GLU A 29 6.52 6.67 -3.86
CA GLU A 29 5.60 7.71 -4.35
C GLU A 29 4.72 7.18 -5.50
N GLN A 30 5.28 6.37 -6.39
CA GLN A 30 4.52 5.74 -7.48
C GLN A 30 3.46 4.78 -6.95
N VAL A 31 3.77 3.99 -5.91
CA VAL A 31 2.77 3.12 -5.25
C VAL A 31 1.63 3.97 -4.70
N LEU A 32 1.92 5.02 -3.97
CA LEU A 32 0.90 5.91 -3.40
C LEU A 32 0.03 6.56 -4.48
N VAL A 33 0.63 7.08 -5.54
CA VAL A 33 -0.11 7.68 -6.66
C VAL A 33 -1.04 6.66 -7.30
N ASN A 34 -0.59 5.44 -7.54
CA ASN A 34 -1.41 4.37 -8.12
C ASN A 34 -2.58 4.01 -7.21
N LEU A 35 -2.36 3.87 -5.90
CA LEU A 35 -3.43 3.54 -4.95
C LEU A 35 -4.46 4.66 -4.81
N ILE A 36 -4.02 5.91 -4.78
CA ILE A 36 -4.92 7.08 -4.73
C ILE A 36 -5.73 7.20 -6.02
N LYS A 37 -5.10 6.94 -7.16
CA LYS A 37 -5.79 6.92 -8.46
C LYS A 37 -6.86 5.83 -8.52
N ASN A 38 -6.56 4.62 -8.06
CA ASN A 38 -7.54 3.55 -7.96
C ASN A 38 -8.70 3.91 -7.03
N ALA A 39 -8.40 4.53 -5.90
CA ALA A 39 -9.41 4.99 -4.95
C ALA A 39 -10.34 6.04 -5.59
N ALA A 40 -9.78 7.01 -6.31
CA ALA A 40 -10.56 8.05 -7.00
C ALA A 40 -11.52 7.44 -8.03
N GLU A 41 -11.07 6.48 -8.80
CA GLU A 41 -11.89 5.78 -9.79
C GLU A 41 -12.98 4.93 -9.12
N SER A 42 -12.68 4.26 -8.01
CA SER A 42 -13.64 3.50 -7.23
C SER A 42 -14.77 4.39 -6.69
N VAL A 43 -14.42 5.55 -6.14
CA VAL A 43 -15.38 6.53 -5.63
C VAL A 43 -16.25 7.08 -6.76
N GLN A 44 -15.67 7.37 -7.91
CA GLN A 44 -16.41 7.85 -9.08
C GLN A 44 -17.42 6.80 -9.59
N SER A 45 -17.00 5.54 -9.65
CA SER A 45 -17.84 4.43 -10.12
C SER A 45 -18.99 4.11 -9.15
N ALA A 46 -18.86 4.43 -7.87
CA ALA A 46 -19.87 4.16 -6.86
C ALA A 46 -21.06 5.14 -6.90
N ASN A 47 -21.04 6.14 -7.77
CA ASN A 47 -22.09 7.17 -7.84
C ASN A 47 -22.42 7.84 -6.50
N ARG A 48 -21.42 8.02 -5.65
CA ARG A 48 -21.59 8.73 -4.39
C ARG A 48 -21.96 10.19 -4.67
N PRO A 49 -22.89 10.75 -3.90
CA PRO A 49 -23.24 12.17 -4.05
C PRO A 49 -22.02 13.07 -3.93
N VAL A 50 -22.03 14.14 -4.69
CA VAL A 50 -21.04 15.22 -4.55
C VAL A 50 -21.05 15.72 -3.11
N GLY A 51 -19.88 15.91 -2.53
CA GLY A 51 -19.71 16.28 -1.11
C GLY A 51 -19.62 15.11 -0.15
N GLN A 52 -19.91 13.89 -0.59
CA GLN A 52 -19.76 12.66 0.21
C GLN A 52 -18.63 11.73 -0.27
N ARG A 53 -17.89 12.17 -1.27
CA ARG A 53 -16.76 11.40 -1.83
C ARG A 53 -15.49 11.71 -1.05
N TRP A 54 -14.85 10.67 -0.52
CA TRP A 54 -13.62 10.87 0.24
C TRP A 54 -12.59 9.77 0.01
N ILE A 55 -11.33 10.16 0.17
CA ILE A 55 -10.16 9.29 0.25
C ILE A 55 -9.36 9.73 1.46
N GLU A 56 -8.88 8.79 2.25
CA GLU A 56 -8.02 9.07 3.39
C GLU A 56 -6.71 8.32 3.28
N LEU A 57 -5.59 9.03 3.41
CA LEU A 57 -4.25 8.47 3.52
C LEU A 57 -3.84 8.47 4.99
N GLN A 58 -3.39 7.33 5.49
CA GLN A 58 -2.83 7.20 6.82
C GLN A 58 -1.42 6.63 6.75
N VAL A 59 -0.52 7.15 7.57
CA VAL A 59 0.86 6.65 7.71
C VAL A 59 1.15 6.47 9.18
N ARG A 60 1.41 5.23 9.61
CA ARG A 60 1.59 4.87 11.02
C ARG A 60 2.73 3.87 11.21
N PRO A 61 3.42 3.91 12.36
CA PRO A 61 4.31 2.81 12.71
C PRO A 61 3.51 1.52 12.94
N LYS A 62 4.06 0.40 12.51
CA LYS A 62 3.43 -0.92 12.70
C LYS A 62 4.49 -2.01 12.79
N VAL A 63 4.29 -2.92 13.71
CA VAL A 63 5.11 -4.12 13.85
C VAL A 63 4.40 -5.30 13.19
N VAL A 64 5.09 -6.00 12.29
CA VAL A 64 4.61 -7.20 11.62
C VAL A 64 5.64 -8.30 11.82
N ASP A 65 5.21 -9.47 12.34
CA ASP A 65 6.11 -10.59 12.61
C ASP A 65 7.36 -10.18 13.41
N GLU A 66 7.14 -9.38 14.48
CA GLU A 66 8.18 -8.84 15.36
C GLU A 66 9.13 -7.83 14.71
N LEU A 67 8.92 -7.48 13.44
CA LEU A 67 9.71 -6.47 12.73
C LEU A 67 9.00 -5.12 12.76
N PRO A 68 9.68 -4.07 13.26
CA PRO A 68 9.14 -2.72 13.18
C PRO A 68 9.16 -2.21 11.74
N GLY A 69 8.16 -1.45 11.39
CA GLY A 69 8.01 -0.85 10.07
C GLY A 69 7.02 0.29 10.07
N VAL A 70 6.64 0.71 8.88
CA VAL A 70 5.65 1.76 8.66
C VAL A 70 4.58 1.24 7.71
N GLU A 71 3.34 1.44 8.11
CA GLU A 71 2.17 1.11 7.29
C GLU A 71 1.59 2.37 6.65
N PHE A 72 1.34 2.26 5.36
CA PHE A 72 0.64 3.24 4.55
C PHE A 72 -0.71 2.66 4.18
N THR A 73 -1.77 3.41 4.43
CA THR A 73 -3.14 2.97 4.18
C THR A 73 -3.87 4.01 3.34
N VAL A 74 -4.52 3.57 2.27
CA VAL A 74 -5.40 4.39 1.43
C VAL A 74 -6.80 3.81 1.52
N GLU A 75 -7.69 4.55 2.16
CA GLU A 75 -9.11 4.21 2.27
C GLU A 75 -9.95 5.07 1.34
N ASP A 76 -10.99 4.50 0.79
CA ASP A 76 -11.98 5.21 0.00
C ASP A 76 -13.41 4.75 0.36
N ASN A 77 -14.39 5.56 0.03
CA ASN A 77 -15.80 5.19 0.15
C ASN A 77 -16.42 4.84 -1.21
N GLY A 78 -15.64 4.19 -2.07
CA GLY A 78 -16.09 3.70 -3.35
C GLY A 78 -16.94 2.44 -3.26
N GLN A 79 -16.98 1.71 -4.36
CA GLN A 79 -17.80 0.49 -4.45
C GLN A 79 -17.15 -0.74 -3.82
N GLY A 80 -15.85 -0.67 -3.48
CA GLY A 80 -15.09 -1.85 -3.05
C GLY A 80 -14.73 -2.78 -4.22
N VAL A 81 -14.18 -3.93 -3.87
CA VAL A 81 -13.80 -4.99 -4.81
C VAL A 81 -14.76 -6.18 -4.62
N PRO A 82 -15.32 -6.77 -5.68
CA PRO A 82 -16.09 -7.99 -5.55
C PRO A 82 -15.29 -9.07 -4.78
N PRO A 83 -15.88 -9.74 -3.78
CA PRO A 83 -15.14 -10.69 -2.94
C PRO A 83 -14.43 -11.79 -3.73
N GLU A 84 -15.05 -12.28 -4.79
CA GLU A 84 -14.48 -13.30 -5.68
C GLU A 84 -13.25 -12.79 -6.46
N MET A 85 -13.06 -11.48 -6.53
CA MET A 85 -11.97 -10.84 -7.25
C MET A 85 -10.81 -10.41 -6.35
N LEU A 86 -10.97 -10.42 -5.03
CA LEU A 86 -9.94 -9.99 -4.09
C LEU A 86 -8.64 -10.78 -4.23
N GLU A 87 -8.71 -12.08 -4.51
CA GLU A 87 -7.53 -12.92 -4.71
C GLU A 87 -6.81 -12.65 -6.03
N ARG A 88 -7.52 -12.12 -7.03
CA ARG A 88 -7.00 -11.90 -8.38
C ARG A 88 -6.58 -10.46 -8.67
N ILE A 89 -6.77 -9.55 -7.71
CA ILE A 89 -6.58 -8.11 -7.94
C ILE A 89 -5.14 -7.75 -8.35
N TYR A 90 -4.18 -8.59 -8.02
CA TYR A 90 -2.76 -8.40 -8.37
C TYR A 90 -2.32 -9.19 -9.60
N ASP A 91 -3.22 -9.95 -10.22
CA ASP A 91 -2.90 -10.66 -11.44
C ASP A 91 -2.58 -9.66 -12.57
N ALA A 92 -1.60 -10.00 -13.40
CA ALA A 92 -1.27 -9.19 -14.56
C ALA A 92 -2.50 -9.06 -15.47
N PHE A 93 -2.74 -7.84 -15.95
CA PHE A 93 -3.86 -7.51 -16.82
C PHE A 93 -5.25 -7.69 -16.21
N TYR A 94 -5.34 -8.03 -14.91
CA TYR A 94 -6.61 -8.01 -14.22
C TYR A 94 -7.09 -6.58 -14.06
N SER A 95 -8.18 -6.24 -14.73
CA SER A 95 -8.84 -4.95 -14.59
C SER A 95 -10.32 -5.09 -14.93
N THR A 96 -11.18 -4.49 -14.11
CA THR A 96 -12.60 -4.32 -14.40
C THR A 96 -12.85 -3.14 -15.35
N LYS A 97 -11.78 -2.42 -15.71
CA LYS A 97 -11.80 -1.25 -16.58
C LYS A 97 -11.16 -1.57 -17.91
N THR A 98 -11.69 -0.93 -18.97
CA THR A 98 -11.20 -1.07 -20.34
C THR A 98 -9.78 -0.56 -20.55
N GLU A 99 -9.22 0.17 -19.62
CA GLU A 99 -7.87 0.76 -19.66
C GLU A 99 -7.02 0.32 -18.47
N GLY A 100 -6.19 -0.69 -18.67
CA GLY A 100 -4.87 -0.93 -18.12
C GLY A 100 -4.57 -0.86 -16.62
N MET A 101 -5.53 -0.83 -15.70
CA MET A 101 -5.26 -0.70 -14.26
C MET A 101 -4.68 -1.95 -13.60
N GLY A 102 -4.85 -3.14 -14.18
CA GLY A 102 -4.30 -4.37 -13.67
C GLY A 102 -2.77 -4.40 -13.60
N ILE A 103 -2.10 -3.66 -14.48
CA ILE A 103 -0.64 -3.51 -14.47
C ILE A 103 -0.19 -2.66 -13.28
N GLY A 104 -0.94 -1.62 -12.92
CA GLY A 104 -0.62 -0.72 -11.83
C GLY A 104 -0.56 -1.43 -10.46
N LEU A 105 -1.53 -2.28 -10.14
CA LEU A 105 -1.56 -3.02 -8.87
C LEU A 105 -0.46 -4.08 -8.79
N LYS A 106 -0.20 -4.78 -9.87
CA LYS A 106 0.93 -5.72 -9.95
C LYS A 106 2.26 -5.00 -9.73
N LEU A 107 2.44 -3.85 -10.34
CA LEU A 107 3.63 -3.02 -10.15
C LEU A 107 3.76 -2.55 -8.70
N CYS A 108 2.67 -2.11 -8.07
CA CYS A 108 2.65 -1.74 -6.65
C CYS A 108 3.13 -2.90 -5.77
N ARG A 109 2.60 -4.10 -6.00
CA ARG A 109 3.03 -5.29 -5.28
C ARG A 109 4.50 -5.59 -5.47
N SER A 110 5.00 -5.53 -6.71
CA SER A 110 6.43 -5.75 -7.01
C SER A 110 7.32 -4.74 -6.31
N ILE A 111 6.96 -3.47 -6.30
CA ILE A 111 7.72 -2.42 -5.61
C ILE A 111 7.74 -2.67 -4.11
N VAL A 112 6.59 -2.94 -3.49
CA VAL A 112 6.47 -3.18 -2.06
C VAL A 112 7.27 -4.42 -1.65
N GLU A 113 7.16 -5.51 -2.40
CA GLU A 113 7.91 -6.75 -2.13
C GLU A 113 9.42 -6.58 -2.33
N SER A 114 9.85 -5.74 -3.28
CA SER A 114 11.28 -5.42 -3.46
C SER A 114 11.87 -4.67 -2.27
N HIS A 115 11.04 -4.04 -1.46
CA HIS A 115 11.39 -3.39 -0.20
C HIS A 115 11.17 -4.30 1.02
N ASN A 116 10.98 -5.60 0.81
CA ASN A 116 10.66 -6.59 1.84
C ASN A 116 9.33 -6.32 2.58
N GLY A 117 8.45 -5.56 1.95
CA GLY A 117 7.15 -5.21 2.49
C GLY A 117 6.04 -6.15 2.06
N ARG A 118 4.84 -5.80 2.49
CA ARG A 118 3.60 -6.53 2.17
C ARG A 118 2.53 -5.53 1.77
N ILE A 119 1.70 -5.91 0.82
CA ILE A 119 0.52 -5.15 0.41
C ILE A 119 -0.73 -6.01 0.61
N THR A 120 -1.77 -5.39 1.13
CA THR A 120 -3.06 -6.03 1.40
C THR A 120 -4.20 -5.16 0.91
N VAL A 121 -5.33 -5.79 0.64
CA VAL A 121 -6.57 -5.11 0.26
C VAL A 121 -7.73 -5.74 1.03
N GLU A 122 -8.64 -4.91 1.49
CA GLU A 122 -9.87 -5.34 2.14
C GLU A 122 -11.01 -4.39 1.82
N ASN A 123 -12.22 -4.92 1.77
CA ASN A 123 -13.42 -4.09 1.65
C ASN A 123 -13.81 -3.53 3.02
N LEU A 124 -14.34 -2.33 3.00
CA LEU A 124 -15.01 -1.73 4.14
C LEU A 124 -16.51 -2.02 4.02
N TYR A 125 -17.17 -2.28 5.14
CA TYR A 125 -18.58 -2.63 5.16
C TYR A 125 -19.37 -1.72 6.07
N ASN A 126 -20.61 -1.44 5.65
CA ASN A 126 -21.65 -0.86 6.48
C ASN A 126 -22.79 -1.89 6.53
N GLY A 127 -22.82 -2.71 7.58
CA GLY A 127 -23.65 -3.91 7.57
C GLY A 127 -23.16 -4.94 6.54
N GLU A 128 -24.03 -5.39 5.65
CA GLU A 128 -23.68 -6.35 4.57
C GLU A 128 -23.24 -5.66 3.28
N ALA A 129 -23.49 -4.35 3.16
CA ALA A 129 -23.18 -3.60 1.96
C ALA A 129 -21.71 -3.13 1.97
N SER A 130 -21.02 -3.28 0.83
CA SER A 130 -19.70 -2.70 0.66
C SER A 130 -19.79 -1.17 0.74
N ALA A 131 -18.98 -0.58 1.61
CA ALA A 131 -18.92 0.86 1.86
C ALA A 131 -17.60 1.49 1.37
N GLY A 132 -16.74 0.73 0.74
CA GLY A 132 -15.46 1.18 0.24
C GLY A 132 -14.39 0.13 0.26
N CYS A 133 -13.16 0.58 0.10
CA CYS A 133 -11.98 -0.27 0.03
C CYS A 133 -10.83 0.32 0.83
N ARG A 134 -9.98 -0.54 1.37
CA ARG A 134 -8.74 -0.18 2.04
C ARG A 134 -7.58 -0.95 1.39
N PHE A 135 -6.64 -0.22 0.81
CA PHE A 135 -5.34 -0.74 0.44
C PHE A 135 -4.33 -0.36 1.52
N SER A 136 -3.54 -1.32 1.96
CA SER A 136 -2.48 -1.08 2.93
C SER A 136 -1.18 -1.69 2.43
N PHE A 137 -0.07 -0.96 2.56
CA PHE A 137 1.24 -1.58 2.39
C PHE A 137 2.14 -1.22 3.55
N TRP A 138 2.94 -2.19 3.95
CA TRP A 138 3.85 -2.09 5.07
C TRP A 138 5.28 -2.28 4.59
N ILE A 139 6.17 -1.40 5.05
CA ILE A 139 7.59 -1.45 4.75
C ILE A 139 8.36 -1.62 6.06
N PRO A 140 9.17 -2.67 6.22
CA PRO A 140 10.01 -2.82 7.39
C PRO A 140 11.07 -1.74 7.44
N LEU A 141 11.47 -1.36 8.66
CA LEU A 141 12.69 -0.59 8.84
C LEU A 141 13.86 -1.38 8.26
N LYS A 142 14.87 -0.66 7.76
CA LYS A 142 16.07 -1.33 7.31
C LYS A 142 16.59 -2.23 8.45
N PRO A 143 16.71 -3.56 8.25
CA PRO A 143 17.29 -4.42 9.26
C PRO A 143 18.67 -3.87 9.60
N ALA A 144 19.00 -3.85 10.91
CA ALA A 144 20.37 -3.55 11.30
C ALA A 144 21.32 -4.41 10.46
N PRO A 145 22.44 -3.85 9.96
CA PRO A 145 23.36 -4.62 9.14
C PRO A 145 23.66 -5.92 9.89
N ILE A 146 23.43 -7.06 9.24
CA ILE A 146 23.80 -8.35 9.79
C ILE A 146 25.30 -8.22 10.04
N ALA A 147 25.70 -8.16 11.33
CA ALA A 147 27.10 -8.26 11.66
C ALA A 147 27.54 -9.60 11.08
N LEU A 148 28.32 -9.57 10.00
CA LEU A 148 29.02 -10.73 9.53
C LEU A 148 29.80 -11.23 10.75
N LYS A 149 29.34 -12.33 11.34
CA LYS A 149 30.12 -13.02 12.36
C LYS A 149 31.42 -13.38 11.66
N GLY A 150 32.46 -12.58 11.96
CA GLY A 150 33.75 -12.82 11.42
C GLY A 150 34.12 -14.27 11.74
N THR A 151 34.27 -15.06 10.73
CA THR A 151 34.89 -16.36 10.87
C THR A 151 36.32 -16.04 11.32
N THR A 152 36.56 -16.10 12.62
CA THR A 152 37.90 -16.05 13.16
C THR A 152 38.56 -17.37 12.75
N THR A 153 39.18 -17.32 11.60
CA THR A 153 40.11 -18.41 11.22
C THR A 153 41.28 -18.27 12.16
N SER A 154 41.25 -19.03 13.23
CA SER A 154 42.46 -19.24 14.05
C SER A 154 43.46 -20.01 13.20
N VAL A 155 44.42 -19.29 12.66
CA VAL A 155 45.64 -19.90 12.11
C VAL A 155 46.40 -20.45 13.31
N GLN A 156 46.29 -21.74 13.56
CA GLN A 156 47.22 -22.43 14.41
C GLN A 156 48.54 -22.52 13.67
N THR A 157 49.49 -21.68 14.08
CA THR A 157 50.92 -21.87 13.75
C THR A 157 51.37 -23.09 14.50
N ALA A 158 51.51 -24.21 13.80
CA ALA A 158 52.25 -25.37 14.28
C ALA A 158 53.76 -25.02 14.23
N THR A 159 54.39 -25.00 15.37
CA THR A 159 55.83 -25.05 15.51
C THR A 159 56.29 -26.50 15.41
#